data_4046bfc3d24ac8c0ee63d4a1409710ac
#
_entry.id   4046bfc3d24ac8c0ee63d4a1409710ac
#
_cell.length_a   1.000
_cell.length_b   1.000
_cell.length_c   1.000
_cell.angle_alpha   90.00
_cell.angle_beta   90.00
_cell.angle_gamma   90.00
#
_symmetry.space_group_name_H-M   'P 1'
#
loop_
_entity.id
_entity.type
_entity.pdbx_description
1 polymer ?
#
loop_
_entity_poly.entity_id
_entity_poly.type
_entity_poly.pdbx_seq_one_letter_code
_entity_poly.pdbx_strand_id
1 'polypeptide(L)'
;CDNYCPIDFDILQEAYFKNHAMIQITAYANKDLYTKDNLLLKDDGQVLCYDKKRVTSGLKGVDIGYAIINKRTLQLLPEENCNFEAVVYPEMVKEGKMFAEVTEHRYYSVGSWQRIELTRQFFQPVKTIFLDRDGTLNIRPPKACYVEKPEEFVWIDGAREAIVKLKNAGYRIILISNQPGIARGCLTEEALKNIHQKMQSELEKMGGEIDKIYYCPHNWDEDCDCRKPKPGMFYQAQKDYSLNLRDCVMIGDDERDMQAAQAAGCRGILVDDNYTLKCAVDDLLRSIGR
;
A
#
# COMPACT_ATOMS: atom_id res chain seq x y z
N CYS A 1 -17.96 -11.00 -13.07
CA CYS A 1 -16.77 -10.90 -12.21
C CYS A 1 -17.21 -10.65 -10.78
N ASP A 2 -16.63 -11.35 -9.82
CA ASP A 2 -16.90 -11.26 -8.38
C ASP A 2 -15.77 -10.54 -7.63
N ASN A 3 -14.85 -9.93 -8.37
CA ASN A 3 -13.70 -9.19 -7.86
C ASN A 3 -13.89 -7.68 -8.03
N TYR A 4 -13.46 -6.91 -7.04
CA TYR A 4 -13.25 -5.48 -7.10
C TYR A 4 -11.77 -5.15 -6.96
N CYS A 5 -11.25 -4.34 -7.88
CA CYS A 5 -9.95 -3.70 -7.78
C CYS A 5 -10.06 -2.33 -8.47
N PRO A 6 -9.51 -1.27 -7.90
CA PRO A 6 -9.43 0.02 -8.60
C PRO A 6 -8.39 -0.10 -9.73
N ILE A 7 -8.88 -0.16 -10.96
CA ILE A 7 -8.08 -0.31 -12.17
C ILE A 7 -8.15 0.97 -12.98
N ASP A 8 -6.99 1.42 -13.45
CA ASP A 8 -6.89 2.44 -14.47
C ASP A 8 -6.98 1.76 -15.85
N PHE A 9 -8.11 1.93 -16.51
CA PHE A 9 -8.36 1.30 -17.82
C PHE A 9 -7.55 1.95 -18.95
N ASP A 10 -7.15 3.21 -18.81
CA ASP A 10 -6.32 3.89 -19.80
C ASP A 10 -4.91 3.30 -19.79
N ILE A 11 -4.32 3.09 -18.62
CA ILE A 11 -3.02 2.40 -18.46
C ILE A 11 -3.10 0.98 -19.02
N LEU A 12 -4.17 0.24 -18.71
CA LEU A 12 -4.35 -1.12 -19.22
C LEU A 12 -4.44 -1.15 -20.77
N GLN A 13 -5.14 -0.17 -21.34
CA GLN A 13 -5.27 -0.02 -22.80
C GLN A 13 -3.95 0.38 -23.46
N GLU A 14 -3.22 1.32 -22.89
CA GLU A 14 -1.90 1.73 -23.37
C GLU A 14 -0.94 0.54 -23.38
N ALA A 15 -0.89 -0.25 -22.29
CA ALA A 15 -0.09 -1.46 -22.20
C ALA A 15 -0.47 -2.49 -23.27
N TYR A 16 -1.78 -2.68 -23.53
CA TYR A 16 -2.26 -3.57 -24.58
C TYR A 16 -1.73 -3.21 -25.97
N PHE A 17 -1.77 -1.93 -26.33
CA PHE A 17 -1.27 -1.48 -27.64
C PHE A 17 0.26 -1.50 -27.70
N LYS A 18 0.93 -1.03 -26.66
CA LYS A 18 2.40 -1.03 -26.57
C LYS A 18 3.00 -2.42 -26.74
N ASN A 19 2.40 -3.41 -26.10
CA ASN A 19 2.87 -4.80 -26.12
C ASN A 19 2.43 -5.58 -27.38
N HIS A 20 1.61 -4.98 -28.25
CA HIS A 20 0.95 -5.69 -29.35
C HIS A 20 0.29 -6.98 -28.89
N ALA A 21 -0.31 -6.95 -27.70
CA ALA A 21 -0.87 -8.10 -27.04
C ALA A 21 -2.12 -8.64 -27.75
N MET A 22 -2.31 -9.93 -27.71
CA MET A 22 -3.61 -10.55 -28.01
C MET A 22 -4.48 -10.62 -26.78
N ILE A 23 -3.85 -10.73 -25.59
CA ILE A 23 -4.50 -10.66 -24.29
C ILE A 23 -3.64 -9.82 -23.36
N GLN A 24 -4.22 -8.79 -22.77
CA GLN A 24 -3.64 -7.96 -21.71
C GLN A 24 -4.50 -8.13 -20.47
N ILE A 25 -3.99 -8.82 -19.45
CA ILE A 25 -4.68 -9.02 -18.17
C ILE A 25 -4.22 -8.00 -17.13
N THR A 26 -4.94 -7.93 -16.03
CA THR A 26 -4.49 -7.25 -14.81
C THR A 26 -4.06 -8.29 -13.80
N ALA A 27 -2.84 -8.15 -13.27
CA ALA A 27 -2.28 -9.02 -12.27
C ALA A 27 -2.09 -8.27 -10.94
N TYR A 28 -2.45 -8.91 -9.83
CA TYR A 28 -2.09 -8.45 -8.50
C TYR A 28 -0.70 -8.97 -8.13
N ALA A 29 0.19 -8.09 -7.69
CA ALA A 29 1.58 -8.42 -7.34
C ALA A 29 1.70 -9.40 -6.15
N ASN A 30 0.69 -9.47 -5.30
CA ASN A 30 0.56 -10.40 -4.16
C ASN A 30 1.74 -10.40 -3.17
N LYS A 31 2.44 -9.28 -3.05
CA LYS A 31 3.58 -9.14 -2.12
C LYS A 31 3.18 -9.37 -0.64
N ASP A 32 1.92 -9.16 -0.32
CA ASP A 32 1.34 -9.39 1.00
C ASP A 32 0.86 -10.84 1.22
N LEU A 33 1.08 -11.73 0.24
CA LEU A 33 0.67 -13.14 0.28
C LEU A 33 -0.83 -13.34 0.57
N TYR A 34 -1.66 -12.45 0.04
CA TYR A 34 -3.12 -12.47 0.22
C TYR A 34 -3.77 -13.75 -0.31
N THR A 35 -3.20 -14.32 -1.37
CA THR A 35 -3.67 -15.57 -1.99
C THR A 35 -2.49 -16.33 -2.61
N LYS A 36 -2.75 -17.49 -3.21
CA LYS A 36 -1.73 -18.22 -3.96
C LYS A 36 -1.57 -17.60 -5.35
N ASP A 37 -0.33 -17.46 -5.80
CA ASP A 37 0.00 -16.99 -7.13
C ASP A 37 -0.46 -17.99 -8.21
N ASN A 38 -0.74 -17.49 -9.43
CA ASN A 38 -1.07 -18.31 -10.59
C ASN A 38 -0.39 -17.84 -11.88
N LEU A 39 0.47 -16.84 -11.79
CA LEU A 39 1.20 -16.27 -12.91
C LEU A 39 2.71 -16.35 -12.70
N LEU A 40 3.45 -16.60 -13.79
CA LEU A 40 4.87 -16.32 -13.88
C LEU A 40 5.06 -15.22 -14.92
N LEU A 41 5.67 -14.10 -14.53
CA LEU A 41 5.82 -12.92 -15.36
C LEU A 41 7.30 -12.61 -15.58
N LYS A 42 7.61 -12.02 -16.74
CA LYS A 42 8.86 -11.30 -16.97
C LYS A 42 8.75 -9.87 -16.43
N ASP A 43 9.89 -9.18 -16.36
CA ASP A 43 9.96 -7.78 -15.92
C ASP A 43 9.19 -6.82 -16.84
N ASP A 44 9.02 -7.17 -18.12
CA ASP A 44 8.24 -6.42 -19.11
C ASP A 44 6.74 -6.71 -19.06
N GLY A 45 6.30 -7.56 -18.12
CA GLY A 45 4.91 -7.97 -17.96
C GLY A 45 4.49 -9.15 -18.86
N GLN A 46 5.38 -9.71 -19.70
CA GLN A 46 5.03 -10.88 -20.51
C GLN A 46 4.72 -12.08 -19.60
N VAL A 47 3.57 -12.73 -19.84
CA VAL A 47 3.17 -13.94 -19.12
C VAL A 47 3.93 -15.14 -19.65
N LEU A 48 4.74 -15.77 -18.80
CA LEU A 48 5.50 -16.99 -19.12
C LEU A 48 4.74 -18.28 -18.75
N CYS A 49 3.89 -18.19 -17.72
CA CYS A 49 3.06 -19.31 -17.28
C CYS A 49 1.77 -18.77 -16.65
N TYR A 50 0.67 -19.40 -17.01
CA TYR A 50 -0.63 -19.26 -16.35
C TYR A 50 -1.00 -20.62 -15.78
N ASP A 51 -1.01 -20.76 -14.46
CA ASP A 51 -1.32 -22.00 -13.78
C ASP A 51 -2.57 -21.87 -12.89
N LYS A 52 -3.72 -22.26 -13.46
CA LYS A 52 -4.99 -22.23 -12.73
C LYS A 52 -5.00 -23.15 -11.50
N LYS A 53 -4.20 -24.24 -11.52
CA LYS A 53 -4.08 -25.18 -10.40
C LYS A 53 -3.14 -24.68 -9.30
N ARG A 54 -2.30 -23.67 -9.60
CA ARG A 54 -1.38 -23.05 -8.64
C ARG A 54 -0.39 -24.01 -8.00
N VAL A 55 0.13 -24.95 -8.80
CA VAL A 55 1.08 -25.98 -8.37
C VAL A 55 2.50 -25.79 -8.90
N THR A 56 2.67 -24.97 -9.94
CA THR A 56 3.96 -24.63 -10.51
C THR A 56 4.79 -23.85 -9.51
N SER A 57 6.08 -24.18 -9.39
CA SER A 57 7.02 -23.43 -8.55
C SER A 57 7.41 -22.09 -9.18
N GLY A 58 7.71 -21.10 -8.34
CA GLY A 58 8.20 -19.79 -8.78
C GLY A 58 7.15 -18.85 -9.35
N LEU A 59 5.86 -19.17 -9.22
CA LEU A 59 4.79 -18.24 -9.58
C LEU A 59 4.88 -16.97 -8.73
N LYS A 60 4.63 -15.80 -9.37
CA LYS A 60 4.60 -14.48 -8.75
C LYS A 60 3.52 -13.66 -9.44
N GLY A 61 2.44 -13.40 -8.72
CA GLY A 61 1.30 -12.62 -9.21
C GLY A 61 0.04 -13.46 -9.40
N VAL A 62 -1.09 -12.75 -9.37
CA VAL A 62 -2.43 -13.34 -9.42
C VAL A 62 -3.25 -12.64 -10.49
N ASP A 63 -3.73 -13.40 -11.48
CA ASP A 63 -4.77 -12.90 -12.39
C ASP A 63 -6.04 -12.58 -11.61
N ILE A 64 -6.51 -11.34 -11.73
CA ILE A 64 -7.68 -10.82 -11.01
C ILE A 64 -8.92 -10.65 -11.89
N GLY A 65 -8.86 -11.15 -13.13
CA GLY A 65 -10.03 -11.31 -13.99
C GLY A 65 -10.45 -10.08 -14.80
N TYR A 66 -9.62 -9.03 -14.87
CA TYR A 66 -9.84 -7.90 -15.77
C TYR A 66 -8.88 -8.03 -16.97
N ALA A 67 -9.42 -8.06 -18.19
CA ALA A 67 -8.61 -8.27 -19.38
C ALA A 67 -9.12 -7.49 -20.59
N ILE A 68 -8.19 -7.03 -21.43
CA ILE A 68 -8.46 -6.64 -22.82
C ILE A 68 -8.08 -7.81 -23.70
N ILE A 69 -9.03 -8.28 -24.49
CA ILE A 69 -8.91 -9.48 -25.32
C ILE A 69 -9.15 -9.11 -26.77
N ASN A 70 -8.21 -9.46 -27.64
CA ASN A 70 -8.41 -9.34 -29.07
C ASN A 70 -9.44 -10.36 -29.53
N LYS A 71 -10.47 -9.92 -30.23
CA LYS A 71 -11.55 -10.80 -30.69
C LYS A 71 -11.08 -11.93 -31.61
N ARG A 72 -9.88 -11.83 -32.21
CA ARG A 72 -9.29 -12.92 -33.04
C ARG A 72 -9.03 -14.18 -32.22
N THR A 73 -8.84 -14.04 -30.89
CA THR A 73 -8.66 -15.20 -30.00
C THR A 73 -9.90 -16.10 -29.92
N LEU A 74 -11.07 -15.58 -30.30
CA LEU A 74 -12.31 -16.36 -30.35
C LEU A 74 -12.24 -17.49 -31.40
N GLN A 75 -11.36 -17.36 -32.40
CA GLN A 75 -11.15 -18.40 -33.42
C GLN A 75 -10.50 -19.67 -32.83
N LEU A 76 -9.92 -19.59 -31.63
CA LEU A 76 -9.34 -20.75 -30.94
C LEU A 76 -10.37 -21.56 -30.15
N LEU A 77 -11.58 -21.03 -30.01
CA LEU A 77 -12.62 -21.71 -29.24
C LEU A 77 -13.27 -22.84 -30.09
N PRO A 78 -13.50 -24.02 -29.51
CA PRO A 78 -14.32 -25.04 -30.12
C PRO A 78 -15.79 -24.58 -30.21
N GLU A 79 -16.59 -25.26 -31.01
CA GLU A 79 -18.03 -25.00 -31.09
C GLU A 79 -18.78 -25.39 -29.82
N GLU A 80 -18.18 -26.31 -29.04
CA GLU A 80 -18.75 -26.77 -27.77
C GLU A 80 -18.45 -25.79 -26.61
N ASN A 81 -19.29 -25.81 -25.58
CA ASN A 81 -19.10 -24.99 -24.37
C ASN A 81 -17.77 -25.34 -23.67
N CYS A 82 -16.90 -24.35 -23.52
CA CYS A 82 -15.59 -24.55 -22.93
C CYS A 82 -15.22 -23.37 -21.99
N ASN A 83 -14.22 -23.59 -21.15
CA ASN A 83 -13.64 -22.51 -20.36
C ASN A 83 -12.64 -21.73 -21.19
N PHE A 84 -12.92 -20.45 -21.45
CA PHE A 84 -12.09 -19.55 -22.26
C PHE A 84 -10.63 -19.54 -21.80
N GLU A 85 -10.39 -19.34 -20.50
CA GLU A 85 -9.04 -19.27 -19.93
C GLU A 85 -8.26 -20.57 -20.13
N ALA A 86 -8.95 -21.72 -20.03
CA ALA A 86 -8.30 -23.03 -20.17
C ALA A 86 -7.91 -23.35 -21.61
N VAL A 87 -8.60 -22.77 -22.61
CA VAL A 87 -8.35 -23.00 -24.02
C VAL A 87 -7.40 -21.94 -24.59
N VAL A 88 -7.69 -20.66 -24.35
CA VAL A 88 -7.04 -19.56 -25.05
C VAL A 88 -5.76 -19.10 -24.36
N TYR A 89 -5.72 -19.04 -23.03
CA TYR A 89 -4.54 -18.52 -22.33
C TYR A 89 -3.27 -19.33 -22.59
N PRO A 90 -3.28 -20.68 -22.56
CA PRO A 90 -2.08 -21.46 -22.85
C PRO A 90 -1.50 -21.21 -24.24
N GLU A 91 -2.35 -21.05 -25.26
CA GLU A 91 -1.89 -20.76 -26.62
C GLU A 91 -1.29 -19.35 -26.71
N MET A 92 -1.93 -18.35 -26.10
CA MET A 92 -1.41 -16.98 -26.07
C MET A 92 -0.11 -16.84 -25.28
N VAL A 93 0.05 -17.60 -24.21
CA VAL A 93 1.32 -17.72 -23.46
C VAL A 93 2.40 -18.34 -24.35
N LYS A 94 2.11 -19.44 -25.01
CA LYS A 94 3.04 -20.14 -25.92
C LYS A 94 3.48 -19.27 -27.10
N GLU A 95 2.57 -18.46 -27.64
CA GLU A 95 2.87 -17.50 -28.70
C GLU A 95 3.58 -16.23 -28.21
N GLY A 96 3.73 -16.05 -26.88
CA GLY A 96 4.30 -14.83 -26.28
C GLY A 96 3.44 -13.58 -26.45
N LYS A 97 2.12 -13.76 -26.60
CA LYS A 97 1.15 -12.68 -26.87
C LYS A 97 0.20 -12.38 -25.70
N MET A 98 0.49 -12.93 -24.54
CA MET A 98 -0.21 -12.63 -23.29
C MET A 98 0.68 -11.80 -22.39
N PHE A 99 0.15 -10.67 -21.92
CA PHE A 99 0.85 -9.74 -21.03
C PHE A 99 -0.04 -9.40 -19.84
N ALA A 100 0.59 -8.93 -18.75
CA ALA A 100 -0.07 -8.48 -17.54
C ALA A 100 0.35 -7.06 -17.18
N GLU A 101 -0.61 -6.21 -16.85
CA GLU A 101 -0.39 -4.97 -16.11
C GLU A 101 -0.47 -5.30 -14.62
N VAL A 102 0.60 -4.99 -13.88
CA VAL A 102 0.73 -5.39 -12.48
C VAL A 102 0.29 -4.28 -11.57
N THR A 103 -0.70 -4.54 -10.72
CA THR A 103 -1.12 -3.65 -9.64
C THR A 103 -0.66 -4.15 -8.30
N GLU A 104 -0.24 -3.23 -7.44
CA GLU A 104 0.07 -3.49 -6.02
C GLU A 104 -1.18 -3.42 -5.13
N HIS A 105 -2.26 -2.83 -5.63
CA HIS A 105 -3.50 -2.72 -4.88
C HIS A 105 -4.18 -4.08 -4.76
N ARG A 106 -4.47 -4.50 -3.51
CA ARG A 106 -5.21 -5.74 -3.25
C ARG A 106 -6.58 -5.72 -3.94
N TYR A 107 -7.00 -6.85 -4.47
CA TYR A 107 -8.37 -7.03 -4.94
C TYR A 107 -9.27 -7.59 -3.84
N TYR A 108 -10.56 -7.33 -3.95
CA TYR A 108 -11.59 -7.78 -3.01
C TYR A 108 -12.67 -8.57 -3.75
N SER A 109 -13.12 -9.68 -3.18
CA SER A 109 -14.07 -10.55 -3.86
C SER A 109 -15.19 -11.01 -2.94
N VAL A 110 -16.26 -11.51 -3.54
CA VAL A 110 -17.42 -12.08 -2.84
C VAL A 110 -17.53 -13.60 -3.06
N GLY A 111 -16.46 -14.25 -3.53
CA GLY A 111 -16.43 -15.66 -3.87
C GLY A 111 -16.42 -16.64 -2.67
N SER A 112 -16.24 -16.16 -1.43
CA SER A 112 -16.35 -16.97 -0.20
C SER A 112 -16.74 -16.10 0.99
N TRP A 113 -17.28 -16.73 2.05
CA TRP A 113 -17.67 -16.02 3.27
C TRP A 113 -16.52 -15.22 3.90
N GLN A 114 -15.32 -15.81 3.94
CA GLN A 114 -14.13 -15.13 4.46
C GLN A 114 -13.78 -13.88 3.63
N ARG A 115 -13.90 -13.98 2.30
CA ARG A 115 -13.63 -12.85 1.40
C ARG A 115 -14.71 -11.78 1.46
N ILE A 116 -15.98 -12.16 1.65
CA ILE A 116 -17.08 -11.22 1.87
C ILE A 116 -16.80 -10.33 3.09
N GLU A 117 -16.30 -10.90 4.17
CA GLU A 117 -16.00 -10.13 5.38
C GLU A 117 -14.87 -9.12 5.14
N LEU A 118 -13.79 -9.52 4.47
CA LEU A 118 -12.71 -8.61 4.07
C LEU A 118 -13.22 -7.51 3.12
N THR A 119 -14.08 -7.87 2.18
CA THR A 119 -14.69 -6.90 1.25
C THR A 119 -15.59 -5.91 1.98
N ARG A 120 -16.39 -6.39 2.95
CA ARG A 120 -17.23 -5.55 3.81
C ARG A 120 -16.37 -4.56 4.60
N GLN A 121 -15.28 -5.01 5.23
CA GLN A 121 -14.35 -4.15 5.97
C GLN A 121 -13.71 -3.10 5.08
N PHE A 122 -13.29 -3.48 3.87
CA PHE A 122 -12.71 -2.56 2.89
C PHE A 122 -13.69 -1.45 2.48
N PHE A 123 -14.96 -1.78 2.28
CA PHE A 123 -15.99 -0.80 1.90
C PHE A 123 -16.60 -0.05 3.10
N GLN A 124 -16.22 -0.37 4.34
CA GLN A 124 -16.60 0.46 5.48
C GLN A 124 -15.77 1.75 5.46
N PRO A 125 -16.40 2.90 5.64
CA PRO A 125 -15.70 4.19 5.62
C PRO A 125 -14.90 4.41 6.92
N VAL A 126 -13.84 3.63 7.14
CA VAL A 126 -12.91 3.88 8.23
C VAL A 126 -11.87 4.89 7.76
N LYS A 127 -12.06 6.14 8.13
CA LYS A 127 -11.09 7.21 7.84
C LYS A 127 -9.75 6.88 8.49
N THR A 128 -8.69 6.81 7.71
CA THR A 128 -7.34 6.48 8.18
C THR A 128 -6.36 7.57 7.79
N ILE A 129 -5.54 7.99 8.76
CA ILE A 129 -4.43 8.92 8.59
C ILE A 129 -3.14 8.18 8.83
N PHE A 130 -2.21 8.28 7.88
CA PHE A 130 -0.82 7.91 8.06
C PHE A 130 -0.02 9.13 8.51
N LEU A 131 0.84 8.97 9.50
CA LEU A 131 1.72 10.03 9.99
C LEU A 131 3.19 9.59 9.88
N ASP A 132 4.07 10.49 9.47
CA ASP A 132 5.50 10.32 9.77
C ASP A 132 5.78 10.71 11.23
N ARG A 133 6.97 10.35 11.74
CA ARG A 133 7.38 10.63 13.12
C ARG A 133 8.26 11.87 13.20
N ASP A 134 9.46 11.77 12.63
CA ASP A 134 10.53 12.75 12.82
C ASP A 134 10.34 13.97 11.92
N GLY A 135 10.00 15.14 12.47
CA GLY A 135 9.65 16.34 11.72
C GLY A 135 8.14 16.55 11.56
N THR A 136 7.33 15.56 11.96
CA THR A 136 5.87 15.62 11.92
C THR A 136 5.27 15.59 13.32
N LEU A 137 5.65 14.61 14.15
CA LEU A 137 5.23 14.47 15.53
C LEU A 137 6.24 15.08 16.50
N ASN A 138 7.50 14.80 16.30
CA ASN A 138 8.60 15.29 17.12
C ASN A 138 9.56 16.14 16.28
N ILE A 139 10.29 17.01 16.98
CA ILE A 139 11.36 17.80 16.38
C ILE A 139 12.32 16.86 15.65
N ARG A 140 12.57 17.15 14.37
CA ARG A 140 13.48 16.35 13.54
C ARG A 140 14.90 16.48 14.08
N PRO A 141 15.60 15.36 14.36
CA PRO A 141 17.01 15.41 14.71
C PRO A 141 17.84 16.02 13.56
N PRO A 142 19.01 16.61 13.86
CA PRO A 142 19.94 17.06 12.85
C PRO A 142 20.31 15.96 11.84
N LYS A 143 20.76 16.35 10.66
CA LYS A 143 21.16 15.40 9.60
C LYS A 143 22.14 14.35 10.15
N ALA A 144 21.86 13.07 9.88
CA ALA A 144 22.61 11.90 10.34
C ALA A 144 22.56 11.64 11.87
N CYS A 145 21.69 12.34 12.60
CA CYS A 145 21.36 12.04 13.98
C CYS A 145 19.98 11.36 14.08
N TYR A 146 19.76 10.70 15.19
CA TYR A 146 18.51 9.96 15.47
C TYR A 146 18.01 10.29 16.87
N VAL A 147 16.74 10.08 17.13
CA VAL A 147 16.20 9.99 18.50
C VAL A 147 16.59 8.61 19.02
N GLU A 148 17.57 8.55 19.91
CA GLU A 148 18.15 7.30 20.43
C GLU A 148 17.58 6.90 21.80
N LYS A 149 17.00 7.86 22.52
CA LYS A 149 16.45 7.66 23.87
C LYS A 149 15.08 8.35 24.00
N PRO A 150 14.22 7.85 24.89
CA PRO A 150 12.92 8.48 25.15
C PRO A 150 13.00 9.96 25.51
N GLU A 151 14.04 10.40 26.24
CA GLU A 151 14.22 11.78 26.71
C GLU A 151 14.47 12.76 25.54
N GLU A 152 15.02 12.28 24.43
CA GLU A 152 15.31 13.06 23.22
C GLU A 152 14.09 13.25 22.33
N PHE A 153 13.01 12.50 22.59
CA PHE A 153 11.74 12.66 21.87
C PHE A 153 11.02 13.91 22.37
N VAL A 154 11.08 14.99 21.59
CA VAL A 154 10.46 16.27 21.89
C VAL A 154 9.34 16.54 20.91
N TRP A 155 8.10 16.60 21.39
CA TRP A 155 6.94 16.89 20.54
C TRP A 155 7.03 18.25 19.85
N ILE A 156 6.57 18.28 18.58
CA ILE A 156 6.25 19.55 17.93
C ILE A 156 4.99 20.12 18.58
N ASP A 157 4.98 21.44 18.76
CA ASP A 157 3.85 22.13 19.40
C ASP A 157 2.53 21.87 18.65
N GLY A 158 1.51 21.48 19.40
CA GLY A 158 0.19 21.15 18.86
C GLY A 158 0.07 19.77 18.20
N ALA A 159 1.14 18.97 18.11
CA ALA A 159 1.06 17.65 17.46
C ALA A 159 0.20 16.66 18.27
N ARG A 160 0.32 16.66 19.59
CA ARG A 160 -0.52 15.80 20.46
C ARG A 160 -2.00 16.17 20.36
N GLU A 161 -2.31 17.45 20.39
CA GLU A 161 -3.66 18.00 20.24
C GLU A 161 -4.27 17.62 18.88
N ALA A 162 -3.46 17.63 17.83
CA ALA A 162 -3.89 17.21 16.49
C ALA A 162 -4.28 15.74 16.46
N ILE A 163 -3.49 14.86 17.09
CA ILE A 163 -3.79 13.42 17.21
C ILE A 163 -5.10 13.22 18.00
N VAL A 164 -5.27 13.91 19.14
CA VAL A 164 -6.51 13.85 19.93
C VAL A 164 -7.73 14.28 19.09
N LYS A 165 -7.61 15.37 18.31
CA LYS A 165 -8.69 15.82 17.41
C LYS A 165 -9.05 14.77 16.37
N LEU A 166 -8.06 14.12 15.75
CA LEU A 166 -8.28 13.05 14.77
C LEU A 166 -8.99 11.86 15.42
N LYS A 167 -8.56 11.42 16.60
CA LYS A 167 -9.22 10.31 17.32
C LYS A 167 -10.66 10.66 17.68
N ASN A 168 -10.92 11.85 18.17
CA ASN A 168 -12.28 12.34 18.49
C ASN A 168 -13.17 12.44 17.22
N ALA A 169 -12.59 12.66 16.06
CA ALA A 169 -13.28 12.64 14.77
C ALA A 169 -13.43 11.22 14.18
N GLY A 170 -13.05 10.17 14.90
CA GLY A 170 -13.19 8.77 14.51
C GLY A 170 -12.14 8.26 13.54
N TYR A 171 -11.00 8.93 13.41
CA TYR A 171 -9.92 8.46 12.55
C TYR A 171 -9.11 7.34 13.20
N ARG A 172 -8.70 6.37 12.38
CA ARG A 172 -7.57 5.48 12.67
C ARG A 172 -6.28 6.22 12.35
N ILE A 173 -5.31 6.15 13.24
CA ILE A 173 -4.01 6.79 13.09
C ILE A 173 -2.92 5.73 13.03
N ILE A 174 -2.17 5.71 11.94
CA ILE A 174 -1.09 4.76 11.70
C ILE A 174 0.20 5.54 11.50
N LEU A 175 1.21 5.25 12.32
CA LEU A 175 2.55 5.81 12.15
C LEU A 175 3.34 4.97 11.16
N ILE A 176 4.03 5.63 10.21
CA ILE A 176 4.96 5.00 9.26
C ILE A 176 6.26 5.79 9.20
N SER A 177 7.37 5.21 9.65
CA SER A 177 8.63 5.92 9.83
C SER A 177 9.83 5.17 9.29
N ASN A 178 10.78 5.89 8.67
CA ASN A 178 12.10 5.35 8.32
C ASN A 178 13.03 5.47 9.53
N GLN A 179 13.55 4.36 10.03
CA GLN A 179 14.43 4.30 11.19
C GLN A 179 15.79 3.66 10.86
N PRO A 180 16.60 4.24 9.94
CA PRO A 180 17.86 3.67 9.50
C PRO A 180 18.95 3.67 10.59
N GLY A 181 18.72 4.34 11.72
CA GLY A 181 19.58 4.27 12.89
C GLY A 181 19.79 2.85 13.40
N ILE A 182 18.80 1.95 13.16
CA ILE A 182 18.91 0.53 13.55
C ILE A 182 19.96 -0.16 12.70
N ALA A 183 19.86 -0.11 11.37
CA ALA A 183 20.86 -0.71 10.48
C ALA A 183 22.28 -0.12 10.66
N ARG A 184 22.34 1.15 11.11
CA ARG A 184 23.62 1.85 11.37
C ARG A 184 24.19 1.59 12.77
N GLY A 185 23.49 0.83 13.62
CA GLY A 185 23.93 0.54 14.99
C GLY A 185 23.85 1.73 15.97
N CYS A 186 23.20 2.85 15.57
CA CYS A 186 22.98 4.00 16.42
C CYS A 186 21.78 3.82 17.36
N LEU A 187 20.84 2.96 16.98
CA LEU A 187 19.59 2.71 17.70
C LEU A 187 19.31 1.22 17.71
N THR A 188 18.88 0.68 18.84
CA THR A 188 18.39 -0.69 18.95
C THR A 188 16.85 -0.72 18.76
N GLU A 189 16.31 -1.88 18.37
CA GLU A 189 14.85 -2.06 18.30
C GLU A 189 14.19 -1.87 19.67
N GLU A 190 14.87 -2.29 20.76
CA GLU A 190 14.40 -2.10 22.12
C GLU A 190 14.33 -0.61 22.50
N ALA A 191 15.37 0.18 22.17
CA ALA A 191 15.38 1.62 22.39
C ALA A 191 14.26 2.31 21.59
N LEU A 192 14.05 1.93 20.31
CA LEU A 192 12.95 2.43 19.49
C LEU A 192 11.59 2.10 20.12
N LYS A 193 11.41 0.88 20.63
CA LYS A 193 10.19 0.47 21.32
C LYS A 193 9.93 1.33 22.56
N ASN A 194 10.96 1.63 23.35
CA ASN A 194 10.84 2.47 24.53
C ASN A 194 10.46 3.92 24.16
N ILE A 195 10.99 4.46 23.07
CA ILE A 195 10.60 5.77 22.52
C ILE A 195 9.10 5.76 22.15
N HIS A 196 8.66 4.73 21.43
CA HIS A 196 7.25 4.61 21.04
C HIS A 196 6.32 4.40 22.24
N GLN A 197 6.76 3.68 23.27
CA GLN A 197 5.97 3.52 24.52
C GLN A 197 5.80 4.84 25.25
N LYS A 198 6.86 5.67 25.37
CA LYS A 198 6.75 7.01 25.95
C LYS A 198 5.78 7.86 25.12
N MET A 199 5.94 7.91 23.80
CA MET A 199 5.07 8.64 22.89
C MET A 199 3.60 8.24 23.11
N GLN A 200 3.30 6.96 23.13
CA GLN A 200 1.95 6.43 23.32
C GLN A 200 1.40 6.78 24.71
N SER A 201 2.19 6.59 25.78
CA SER A 201 1.78 6.93 27.16
C SER A 201 1.47 8.43 27.36
N GLU A 202 2.20 9.31 26.66
CA GLU A 202 1.92 10.74 26.70
C GLU A 202 0.63 11.12 25.95
N LEU A 203 0.34 10.44 24.84
CA LEU A 203 -0.92 10.61 24.09
C LEU A 203 -2.13 10.11 24.89
N GLU A 204 -2.03 8.92 25.50
CA GLU A 204 -3.11 8.31 26.29
C GLU A 204 -3.56 9.24 27.45
N LYS A 205 -2.64 9.95 28.08
CA LYS A 205 -2.95 10.95 29.14
C LYS A 205 -3.84 12.08 28.64
N MET A 206 -3.84 12.34 27.32
CA MET A 206 -4.65 13.38 26.67
C MET A 206 -5.89 12.81 25.96
N GLY A 207 -6.11 11.49 26.01
CA GLY A 207 -7.17 10.81 25.27
C GLY A 207 -6.84 10.60 23.77
N GLY A 208 -5.57 10.67 23.39
CA GLY A 208 -5.07 10.37 22.07
C GLY A 208 -4.49 8.96 21.99
N GLU A 209 -4.33 8.45 20.77
CA GLU A 209 -3.78 7.12 20.52
C GLU A 209 -3.23 7.05 19.09
N ILE A 210 -2.15 6.30 18.90
CA ILE A 210 -1.71 5.80 17.60
C ILE A 210 -2.08 4.32 17.53
N ASP A 211 -2.97 3.96 16.61
CA ASP A 211 -3.54 2.61 16.51
C ASP A 211 -2.50 1.57 16.09
N LYS A 212 -1.51 1.98 15.28
CA LYS A 212 -0.43 1.09 14.83
C LYS A 212 0.82 1.87 14.44
N ILE A 213 1.96 1.25 14.65
CA ILE A 213 3.26 1.78 14.25
C ILE A 213 3.94 0.77 13.32
N TYR A 214 4.32 1.23 12.12
CA TYR A 214 5.23 0.53 11.22
C TYR A 214 6.50 1.35 11.08
N TYR A 215 7.64 0.68 11.02
CA TYR A 215 8.92 1.33 10.76
C TYR A 215 9.79 0.49 9.84
N CYS A 216 10.64 1.17 9.08
CA CYS A 216 11.66 0.55 8.27
C CYS A 216 13.01 0.65 8.99
N PRO A 217 13.62 -0.46 9.41
CA PRO A 217 14.91 -0.44 10.10
C PRO A 217 16.11 -0.36 9.13
N HIS A 218 15.88 -0.54 7.83
CA HIS A 218 16.93 -0.72 6.82
C HIS A 218 17.63 0.59 6.46
N ASN A 219 18.90 0.48 6.06
CA ASN A 219 19.65 1.61 5.51
C ASN A 219 19.21 1.93 4.07
N TRP A 220 19.71 3.03 3.50
CA TRP A 220 19.32 3.50 2.16
C TRP A 220 19.84 2.61 1.01
N ASP A 221 20.93 1.86 1.23
CA ASP A 221 21.57 0.95 0.29
C ASP A 221 21.08 -0.51 0.41
N GLU A 222 20.22 -0.80 1.38
CA GLU A 222 19.54 -2.08 1.47
C GLU A 222 18.27 -2.04 0.61
N ASP A 223 18.18 -2.91 -0.39
CA ASP A 223 17.01 -2.94 -1.30
C ASP A 223 15.79 -3.59 -0.64
N CYS A 224 15.16 -2.85 0.29
CA CYS A 224 13.93 -3.27 0.95
C CYS A 224 12.71 -2.57 0.34
N ASP A 225 11.53 -3.17 0.43
CA ASP A 225 10.28 -2.58 -0.05
C ASP A 225 9.61 -1.65 0.97
N CYS A 226 10.01 -1.70 2.26
CA CYS A 226 9.35 -0.93 3.32
C CYS A 226 9.83 0.52 3.44
N ARG A 227 11.05 0.84 2.98
CA ARG A 227 11.63 2.17 3.16
C ARG A 227 10.98 3.21 2.23
N LYS A 228 10.40 4.28 2.80
CA LYS A 228 9.96 5.46 2.05
C LYS A 228 11.13 6.04 1.23
N PRO A 229 10.99 6.31 -0.09
CA PRO A 229 9.75 6.53 -0.83
C PRO A 229 9.02 5.29 -1.36
N LYS A 230 9.47 4.06 -1.07
CA LYS A 230 8.72 2.86 -1.45
C LYS A 230 7.48 2.70 -0.56
N PRO A 231 6.35 2.18 -1.10
CA PRO A 231 5.06 2.16 -0.40
C PRO A 231 4.82 0.93 0.50
N GLY A 232 5.84 0.11 0.77
CA GLY A 232 5.64 -1.18 1.44
C GLY A 232 4.97 -1.13 2.82
N MET A 233 5.23 -0.07 3.63
CA MET A 233 4.54 0.09 4.92
C MET A 233 3.05 0.41 4.76
N PHE A 234 2.64 1.11 3.69
CA PHE A 234 1.23 1.31 3.36
C PHE A 234 0.54 0.00 2.99
N TYR A 235 1.20 -0.85 2.20
CA TYR A 235 0.66 -2.16 1.83
C TYR A 235 0.57 -3.12 3.02
N GLN A 236 1.52 -3.02 3.96
CA GLN A 236 1.42 -3.76 5.21
C GLN A 236 0.20 -3.32 6.02
N ALA A 237 -0.03 -2.01 6.14
CA ALA A 237 -1.21 -1.48 6.81
C ALA A 237 -2.51 -1.85 6.08
N GLN A 238 -2.51 -1.83 4.73
CA GLN A 238 -3.63 -2.30 3.92
C GLN A 238 -3.97 -3.75 4.21
N LYS A 239 -2.96 -4.61 4.32
CA LYS A 239 -3.13 -6.02 4.65
C LYS A 239 -3.77 -6.20 6.04
N ASP A 240 -3.22 -5.49 7.04
CA ASP A 240 -3.61 -5.67 8.45
C ASP A 240 -5.00 -5.10 8.75
N TYR A 241 -5.40 -4.04 8.06
CA TYR A 241 -6.64 -3.31 8.34
C TYR A 241 -7.65 -3.29 7.18
N SER A 242 -7.37 -3.98 6.07
CA SER A 242 -8.20 -3.99 4.85
C SER A 242 -8.53 -2.57 4.34
N LEU A 243 -7.51 -1.69 4.29
CA LEU A 243 -7.71 -0.27 3.95
C LEU A 243 -7.98 -0.07 2.46
N ASN A 244 -8.84 0.90 2.15
CA ASN A 244 -8.84 1.55 0.85
C ASN A 244 -7.82 2.71 0.88
N LEU A 245 -6.64 2.50 0.33
CA LEU A 245 -5.55 3.49 0.37
C LEU A 245 -5.92 4.80 -0.33
N ARG A 246 -6.85 4.80 -1.29
CA ARG A 246 -7.35 6.02 -1.95
C ARG A 246 -8.12 6.95 -1.00
N ASP A 247 -8.72 6.39 0.04
CA ASP A 247 -9.46 7.14 1.06
C ASP A 247 -8.59 7.54 2.26
N CYS A 248 -7.32 7.15 2.23
CA CYS A 248 -6.35 7.45 3.27
C CYS A 248 -5.57 8.72 2.94
N VAL A 249 -5.06 9.36 3.99
CA VAL A 249 -4.21 10.56 3.87
C VAL A 249 -2.90 10.30 4.59
N MET A 250 -1.78 10.64 3.94
CA MET A 250 -0.44 10.69 4.55
C MET A 250 -0.10 12.12 4.90
N ILE A 251 0.34 12.38 6.13
CA ILE A 251 0.89 13.66 6.56
C ILE A 251 2.34 13.42 7.01
N GLY A 252 3.27 14.14 6.40
CA GLY A 252 4.70 14.02 6.67
C GLY A 252 5.45 15.27 6.24
N ASP A 253 6.70 15.44 6.68
CA ASP A 253 7.51 16.63 6.44
C ASP A 253 8.60 16.44 5.37
N ASP A 254 8.65 15.26 4.73
CA ASP A 254 9.67 14.93 3.75
C ASP A 254 9.04 14.56 2.41
N GLU A 255 9.72 14.94 1.31
CA GLU A 255 9.28 14.61 -0.05
C GLU A 255 9.14 13.09 -0.25
N ARG A 256 9.92 12.28 0.44
CA ARG A 256 9.82 10.81 0.41
C ARG A 256 8.49 10.29 0.98
N ASP A 257 7.87 11.05 1.87
CA ASP A 257 6.52 10.71 2.40
C ASP A 257 5.48 10.92 1.33
N MET A 258 5.59 12.02 0.58
CA MET A 258 4.69 12.36 -0.52
C MET A 258 4.83 11.37 -1.67
N GLN A 259 6.07 11.01 -2.04
CA GLN A 259 6.33 10.00 -3.07
C GLN A 259 5.81 8.61 -2.67
N ALA A 260 6.00 8.21 -1.41
CA ALA A 260 5.48 6.94 -0.91
C ALA A 260 3.94 6.93 -0.88
N ALA A 261 3.31 8.04 -0.47
CA ALA A 261 1.86 8.21 -0.51
C ALA A 261 1.31 8.12 -1.94
N GLN A 262 1.93 8.81 -2.89
CA GLN A 262 1.57 8.77 -4.30
C GLN A 262 1.70 7.34 -4.86
N ALA A 263 2.82 6.66 -4.59
CA ALA A 263 3.04 5.29 -5.01
C ALA A 263 2.03 4.30 -4.41
N ALA A 264 1.53 4.58 -3.20
CA ALA A 264 0.49 3.81 -2.54
C ALA A 264 -0.94 4.17 -3.00
N GLY A 265 -1.10 5.25 -3.78
CA GLY A 265 -2.40 5.79 -4.17
C GLY A 265 -3.11 6.59 -3.06
N CYS A 266 -2.37 7.03 -2.03
CA CYS A 266 -2.88 7.89 -0.95
C CYS A 266 -2.73 9.38 -1.31
N ARG A 267 -3.60 10.21 -0.75
CA ARG A 267 -3.40 11.66 -0.74
C ARG A 267 -2.27 12.03 0.23
N GLY A 268 -1.26 12.79 -0.23
CA GLY A 268 -0.21 13.35 0.62
C GLY A 268 -0.51 14.78 1.07
N ILE A 269 -0.11 15.13 2.28
CA ILE A 269 -0.07 16.50 2.82
C ILE A 269 1.33 16.72 3.38
N LEU A 270 2.08 17.64 2.77
CA LEU A 270 3.39 18.02 3.24
C LEU A 270 3.23 19.07 4.36
N VAL A 271 3.94 18.87 5.47
CA VAL A 271 4.01 19.81 6.60
C VAL A 271 5.42 20.35 6.76
N ASP A 272 5.53 21.53 7.38
CA ASP A 272 6.78 22.21 7.69
C ASP A 272 6.63 23.08 8.95
N ASP A 273 7.63 23.91 9.26
CA ASP A 273 7.63 24.80 10.43
C ASP A 273 6.49 25.83 10.38
N ASN A 274 5.99 26.21 9.21
CA ASN A 274 4.93 27.20 9.01
C ASN A 274 3.54 26.55 8.86
N TYR A 275 3.49 25.31 8.40
CA TYR A 275 2.28 24.52 8.21
C TYR A 275 2.42 23.17 8.92
N THR A 276 2.22 23.20 10.23
CA THR A 276 2.44 22.05 11.11
C THR A 276 1.32 21.01 10.99
N LEU A 277 1.53 19.81 11.60
CA LEU A 277 0.51 18.78 11.72
C LEU A 277 -0.82 19.35 12.24
N LYS A 278 -0.78 20.26 13.23
CA LYS A 278 -1.97 20.92 13.77
C LYS A 278 -2.74 21.68 12.69
N CYS A 279 -2.04 22.45 11.85
CA CYS A 279 -2.66 23.20 10.74
C CYS A 279 -3.30 22.23 9.73
N ALA A 280 -2.56 21.20 9.32
CA ALA A 280 -3.02 20.20 8.36
C ALA A 280 -4.28 19.46 8.84
N VAL A 281 -4.32 19.09 10.13
CA VAL A 281 -5.48 18.43 10.73
C VAL A 281 -6.67 19.38 10.86
N ASP A 282 -6.46 20.64 11.26
CA ASP A 282 -7.53 21.64 11.34
C ASP A 282 -8.19 21.87 9.96
N ASP A 283 -7.39 21.97 8.90
CA ASP A 283 -7.91 22.13 7.53
C ASP A 283 -8.61 20.87 7.03
N LEU A 284 -8.06 19.69 7.31
CA LEU A 284 -8.67 18.42 6.95
C LEU A 284 -10.06 18.28 7.59
N LEU A 285 -10.19 18.55 8.89
CA LEU A 285 -11.45 18.42 9.61
C LEU A 285 -12.49 19.47 9.17
N ARG A 286 -12.06 20.70 8.83
CA ARG A 286 -12.95 21.72 8.28
C ARG A 286 -13.52 21.33 6.90
N SER A 287 -12.74 20.63 6.07
CA SER A 287 -13.17 20.22 4.72
C SER A 287 -14.27 19.17 4.73
N ILE A 288 -14.43 18.44 5.83
CA ILE A 288 -15.41 17.34 5.98
C ILE A 288 -16.73 17.85 6.59
N GLY A 289 -16.70 18.98 7.27
CA GLY A 289 -17.91 19.61 7.87
C GLY A 289 -18.73 20.45 6.91
N ARG A 290 -18.35 20.45 5.64
CA ARG A 290 -19.08 21.11 4.54
C ARG A 290 -19.64 20.04 3.59
#